data_1b199832f62b2e2d504ef59fccfd4586
#
_entry.id   1b199832f62b2e2d504ef59fccfd4586
#
_cell.length_a   1.000
_cell.length_b   1.000
_cell.length_c   1.000
_cell.angle_alpha   90.00
_cell.angle_beta   90.00
_cell.angle_gamma   90.00
#
_symmetry.space_group_name_H-M   'P 1'
#
loop_
_entity.id
_entity.type
_entity.pdbx_description
1 polymer ?
#
loop_
_entity_poly.entity_id
_entity_poly.type
_entity_poly.pdbx_seq_one_letter_code
_entity_poly.pdbx_strand_id
1 'polypeptide(L)'
;MWYDELTDDIKDMIQDTGFEDFILALPDAQGQTDYQPLHALMERWSDTTHTFHLPCREFTLDPISFAAVIGIACAGDLVPFDTGLHRVTADRVAYIERLLGMVPDMKGTHTIKVDSIRSFYTRPRVEATTSGAEIDQVVRAFLVYLLGTRLFADTTSSIDLMFLMPLRDLDLVGTYDWGSCALAYLYRSMDELVRGAKQFCGFWHSVLVFLSPFAYISDLISSLF
;
A
#
# COMPACT_ATOMS: atom_id res chain seq x y z
N MET A 1 -5.52 5.57 -13.99
CA MET A 1 -5.52 4.63 -12.81
C MET A 1 -6.91 4.00 -12.68
N TRP A 2 -7.10 2.87 -11.92
CA TRP A 2 -8.46 2.29 -11.74
C TRP A 2 -9.45 3.30 -11.10
N TYR A 3 -8.98 4.17 -10.21
CA TYR A 3 -9.77 5.23 -9.59
C TYR A 3 -10.53 6.11 -10.62
N ASP A 4 -9.92 6.42 -11.77
CA ASP A 4 -10.53 7.25 -12.81
C ASP A 4 -11.75 6.59 -13.50
N GLU A 5 -11.85 5.27 -13.35
CA GLU A 5 -12.94 4.47 -13.93
C GLU A 5 -14.12 4.27 -12.95
N LEU A 6 -13.99 4.73 -11.71
CA LEU A 6 -15.02 4.61 -10.68
C LEU A 6 -16.10 5.68 -10.85
N THR A 7 -17.32 5.35 -10.42
CA THR A 7 -18.44 6.30 -10.37
C THR A 7 -18.25 7.30 -9.22
N ASP A 8 -18.95 8.42 -9.26
CA ASP A 8 -18.82 9.46 -8.26
C ASP A 8 -19.25 8.96 -6.87
N ASP A 9 -20.33 8.18 -6.77
CA ASP A 9 -20.79 7.58 -5.51
C ASP A 9 -19.71 6.69 -4.85
N ILE A 10 -18.95 5.94 -5.67
CA ILE A 10 -17.85 5.09 -5.17
C ILE A 10 -16.67 5.95 -4.73
N LYS A 11 -16.37 7.03 -5.45
CA LYS A 11 -15.30 7.97 -5.09
C LYS A 11 -15.60 8.70 -3.79
N ASP A 12 -16.85 9.14 -3.60
CA ASP A 12 -17.28 9.77 -2.35
C ASP A 12 -17.07 8.83 -1.15
N MET A 13 -17.44 7.56 -1.29
CA MET A 13 -17.18 6.57 -0.22
C MET A 13 -15.68 6.32 0.00
N ILE A 14 -14.85 6.35 -1.04
CA ILE A 14 -13.39 6.24 -0.89
C ILE A 14 -12.83 7.46 -0.16
N GLN A 15 -13.33 8.65 -0.44
CA GLN A 15 -12.97 9.88 0.27
C GLN A 15 -13.23 9.73 1.77
N ASP A 16 -14.38 9.22 2.16
CA ASP A 16 -14.74 8.99 3.57
C ASP A 16 -13.77 8.00 4.27
N THR A 17 -13.12 7.11 3.53
CA THR A 17 -12.10 6.21 4.08
C THR A 17 -10.73 6.88 4.35
N GLY A 18 -10.55 8.15 3.95
CA GLY A 18 -9.30 8.91 4.15
C GLY A 18 -8.16 8.55 3.20
N PHE A 19 -8.41 7.77 2.15
CA PHE A 19 -7.38 7.40 1.16
C PHE A 19 -7.33 8.33 -0.05
N GLU A 20 -8.23 9.31 -0.19
CA GLU A 20 -8.29 10.16 -1.38
C GLU A 20 -7.00 10.95 -1.60
N ASP A 21 -6.48 11.63 -0.56
CA ASP A 21 -5.24 12.42 -0.66
C ASP A 21 -4.05 11.55 -1.10
N PHE A 22 -3.98 10.31 -0.59
CA PHE A 22 -2.97 9.35 -1.03
C PHE A 22 -3.12 9.00 -2.51
N ILE A 23 -4.35 8.75 -2.96
CA ILE A 23 -4.64 8.39 -4.36
C ILE A 23 -4.24 9.54 -5.28
N LEU A 24 -4.60 10.79 -4.92
CA LEU A 24 -4.29 11.98 -5.69
C LEU A 24 -2.79 12.32 -5.69
N ALA A 25 -2.06 11.97 -4.63
CA ALA A 25 -0.62 12.12 -4.54
C ALA A 25 0.17 11.05 -5.30
N LEU A 26 -0.49 9.95 -5.74
CA LEU A 26 0.20 8.91 -6.50
C LEU A 26 0.67 9.47 -7.84
N PRO A 27 1.96 9.30 -8.19
CA PRO A 27 2.43 9.71 -9.51
C PRO A 27 1.72 8.91 -10.60
N ASP A 28 1.48 9.53 -11.74
CA ASP A 28 1.08 8.83 -12.95
C ASP A 28 2.18 7.81 -13.30
N ALA A 29 1.97 6.58 -12.85
CA ALA A 29 2.97 5.51 -12.91
C ALA A 29 3.08 4.96 -14.34
N GLN A 30 3.71 5.72 -15.23
CA GLN A 30 4.13 5.25 -16.56
C GLN A 30 5.65 5.12 -16.72
N GLY A 31 6.42 5.28 -15.65
CA GLY A 31 7.87 5.10 -15.67
C GLY A 31 8.31 3.79 -15.03
N GLN A 32 9.21 3.06 -15.68
CA GLN A 32 9.97 2.01 -15.01
C GLN A 32 10.76 2.67 -13.88
N THR A 33 10.48 2.31 -12.63
CA THR A 33 11.25 2.83 -11.49
C THR A 33 12.66 2.27 -11.60
N ASP A 34 13.65 3.14 -11.76
CA ASP A 34 15.04 2.74 -11.64
C ASP A 34 15.34 2.47 -10.15
N TYR A 35 15.60 1.22 -9.82
CA TYR A 35 15.91 0.78 -8.46
C TYR A 35 17.39 0.91 -8.10
N GLN A 36 18.27 1.25 -9.04
CA GLN A 36 19.72 1.37 -8.75
C GLN A 36 20.01 2.44 -7.68
N PRO A 37 19.42 3.67 -7.74
CA PRO A 37 19.62 4.64 -6.68
C PRO A 37 19.12 4.17 -5.32
N LEU A 38 18.02 3.39 -5.30
CA LEU A 38 17.49 2.81 -4.06
C LEU A 38 18.42 1.75 -3.47
N HIS A 39 19.04 0.91 -4.30
CA HIS A 39 20.03 -0.06 -3.82
C HIS A 39 21.25 0.63 -3.20
N ALA A 40 21.80 1.65 -3.86
CA ALA A 40 22.93 2.44 -3.33
C ALA A 40 22.54 3.14 -2.01
N LEU A 41 21.30 3.61 -1.90
CA LEU A 41 20.79 4.21 -0.66
C LEU A 41 20.66 3.17 0.47
N MET A 42 20.24 1.93 0.14
CA MET A 42 20.11 0.86 1.13
C MET A 42 21.45 0.44 1.75
N GLU A 43 22.55 0.61 1.06
CA GLU A 43 23.89 0.41 1.64
C GLU A 43 24.20 1.38 2.79
N ARG A 44 23.43 2.44 2.91
CA ARG A 44 23.54 3.47 3.96
C ARG A 44 22.50 3.32 5.07
N TRP A 45 21.55 2.39 4.94
CA TRP A 45 20.55 2.12 5.94
C TRP A 45 21.13 1.32 7.11
N SER A 46 20.85 1.78 8.33
CA SER A 46 21.15 1.06 9.56
C SER A 46 19.86 0.47 10.14
N ASP A 47 19.77 -0.84 10.16
CA ASP A 47 18.63 -1.59 10.71
C ASP A 47 18.58 -1.55 12.26
N THR A 48 19.61 -1.03 12.88
CA THR A 48 19.69 -0.87 14.35
C THR A 48 19.10 0.46 14.83
N THR A 49 19.36 1.54 14.06
CA THR A 49 18.90 2.89 14.39
C THR A 49 17.74 3.35 13.55
N HIS A 50 17.39 2.60 12.47
CA HIS A 50 16.42 2.97 11.45
C HIS A 50 16.72 4.36 10.83
N THR A 51 18.01 4.57 10.52
CA THR A 51 18.50 5.82 9.92
C THR A 51 19.37 5.55 8.71
N PHE A 52 19.38 6.51 7.80
CA PHE A 52 20.35 6.56 6.70
C PHE A 52 21.60 7.31 7.17
N HIS A 53 22.76 6.68 7.07
CA HIS A 53 24.05 7.25 7.43
C HIS A 53 24.71 7.87 6.20
N LEU A 54 24.48 9.14 5.97
CA LEU A 54 25.15 9.89 4.88
C LEU A 54 26.41 10.60 5.41
N PRO A 55 27.37 10.92 4.54
CA PRO A 55 28.61 11.59 4.96
C PRO A 55 28.40 12.92 5.70
N CYS A 56 27.30 13.62 5.45
CA CYS A 56 27.02 14.92 6.04
C CYS A 56 26.10 14.84 7.26
N ARG A 57 25.30 13.79 7.42
CA ARG A 57 24.33 13.62 8.53
C ARG A 57 23.63 12.26 8.50
N GLU A 58 23.03 11.93 9.62
CA GLU A 58 22.04 10.87 9.72
C GLU A 58 20.63 11.45 9.54
N PHE A 59 19.72 10.70 8.92
CA PHE A 59 18.32 11.05 8.84
C PHE A 59 17.44 9.80 8.76
N THR A 60 16.17 9.97 9.11
CA THR A 60 15.15 8.94 8.99
C THR A 60 13.89 9.52 8.38
N LEU A 61 13.03 8.68 7.85
CA LEU A 61 11.69 9.05 7.40
C LEU A 61 10.75 8.94 8.62
N ASP A 62 10.68 10.01 9.41
CA ASP A 62 9.82 10.05 10.59
C ASP A 62 8.32 10.06 10.22
N PRO A 63 7.41 9.74 11.17
CA PRO A 63 5.97 9.66 10.90
C PRO A 63 5.36 10.95 10.33
N ILE A 64 5.83 12.12 10.75
CA ILE A 64 5.30 13.41 10.28
C ILE A 64 5.72 13.64 8.83
N SER A 65 6.99 13.44 8.52
CA SER A 65 7.53 13.55 7.17
C SER A 65 6.88 12.53 6.23
N PHE A 66 6.68 11.29 6.70
CA PHE A 66 6.02 10.24 5.92
C PHE A 66 4.58 10.60 5.61
N ALA A 67 3.80 11.01 6.61
CA ALA A 67 2.41 11.44 6.43
C ALA A 67 2.30 12.60 5.41
N ALA A 68 3.22 13.58 5.48
CA ALA A 68 3.24 14.70 4.55
C ALA A 68 3.54 14.27 3.10
N VAL A 69 4.31 13.20 2.90
CA VAL A 69 4.65 12.67 1.57
C VAL A 69 3.53 11.81 0.99
N ILE A 70 2.90 10.97 1.82
CA ILE A 70 1.91 10.01 1.32
C ILE A 70 0.46 10.52 1.38
N GLY A 71 0.18 11.61 2.11
CA GLY A 71 -1.19 12.11 2.29
C GLY A 71 -2.04 11.26 3.23
N ILE A 72 -1.47 10.34 4.01
CA ILE A 72 -2.17 9.54 5.03
C ILE A 72 -1.59 9.88 6.40
N ALA A 73 -2.44 10.24 7.35
CA ALA A 73 -2.01 10.53 8.71
C ALA A 73 -1.36 9.32 9.40
N CYS A 74 -0.28 9.57 10.14
CA CYS A 74 0.30 8.61 11.08
C CYS A 74 -0.32 8.82 12.46
N ALA A 75 -1.63 8.65 12.55
CA ALA A 75 -2.41 8.82 13.77
C ALA A 75 -3.75 8.10 13.62
N GLY A 76 -4.32 7.65 14.72
CA GLY A 76 -5.60 6.95 14.75
C GLY A 76 -5.55 5.69 15.61
N ASP A 77 -6.56 4.86 15.44
CA ASP A 77 -6.65 3.57 16.11
C ASP A 77 -5.75 2.53 15.43
N LEU A 78 -5.30 1.55 16.19
CA LEU A 78 -4.51 0.44 15.62
C LEU A 78 -5.32 -0.30 14.55
N VAL A 79 -4.69 -0.56 13.40
CA VAL A 79 -5.30 -1.37 12.34
C VAL A 79 -5.58 -2.78 12.87
N PRO A 80 -6.84 -3.24 12.91
CA PRO A 80 -7.22 -4.49 13.55
C PRO A 80 -6.94 -5.69 12.63
N PHE A 81 -5.69 -6.07 12.46
CA PHE A 81 -5.32 -7.27 11.71
C PHE A 81 -5.73 -8.53 12.46
N ASP A 82 -6.42 -9.42 11.75
CA ASP A 82 -6.78 -10.74 12.25
C ASP A 82 -6.41 -11.82 11.23
N THR A 83 -5.66 -12.81 11.68
CA THR A 83 -5.25 -13.97 10.89
C THR A 83 -6.29 -15.08 10.87
N GLY A 84 -7.50 -14.83 11.39
CA GLY A 84 -8.59 -15.82 11.39
C GLY A 84 -8.90 -16.37 9.99
N LEU A 85 -8.78 -15.52 8.97
CA LEU A 85 -8.97 -15.91 7.55
C LEU A 85 -7.83 -16.79 6.99
N HIS A 86 -6.71 -16.95 7.68
CA HIS A 86 -5.65 -17.89 7.28
C HIS A 86 -6.09 -19.34 7.47
N ARG A 87 -7.05 -19.60 8.38
CA ARG A 87 -7.62 -20.92 8.55
C ARG A 87 -8.55 -21.25 7.39
N VAL A 88 -8.27 -22.34 6.71
CA VAL A 88 -9.12 -22.83 5.62
C VAL A 88 -10.37 -23.48 6.23
N THR A 89 -11.45 -22.73 6.30
CA THR A 89 -12.76 -23.21 6.76
C THR A 89 -13.75 -23.25 5.60
N ALA A 90 -14.82 -24.01 5.70
CA ALA A 90 -15.86 -24.08 4.68
C ALA A 90 -16.50 -22.69 4.42
N ASP A 91 -16.62 -21.87 5.48
CA ASP A 91 -17.29 -20.58 5.41
C ASP A 91 -16.39 -19.44 4.92
N ARG A 92 -15.07 -19.67 4.83
CA ARG A 92 -14.09 -18.62 4.44
C ARG A 92 -14.36 -18.10 3.05
N VAL A 93 -14.62 -18.96 2.08
CA VAL A 93 -14.86 -18.57 0.68
C VAL A 93 -16.12 -17.74 0.59
N ALA A 94 -17.21 -18.15 1.21
CA ALA A 94 -18.46 -17.40 1.26
C ALA A 94 -18.29 -16.04 1.97
N TYR A 95 -17.45 -15.99 3.00
CA TYR A 95 -17.14 -14.75 3.69
C TYR A 95 -16.38 -13.76 2.80
N ILE A 96 -15.35 -14.23 2.09
CA ILE A 96 -14.56 -13.41 1.15
C ILE A 96 -15.47 -12.90 0.01
N GLU A 97 -16.28 -13.79 -0.57
CA GLU A 97 -17.23 -13.45 -1.63
C GLU A 97 -18.25 -12.39 -1.18
N ARG A 98 -18.75 -12.51 0.04
CA ARG A 98 -19.65 -11.49 0.61
C ARG A 98 -18.99 -10.13 0.74
N LEU A 99 -17.72 -10.06 1.13
CA LEU A 99 -16.98 -8.82 1.30
C LEU A 99 -16.58 -8.16 -0.03
N LEU A 100 -16.12 -8.96 -0.99
CA LEU A 100 -15.54 -8.50 -2.24
C LEU A 100 -16.46 -8.65 -3.46
N GLY A 101 -17.66 -9.26 -3.32
CA GLY A 101 -18.53 -9.58 -4.47
C GLY A 101 -17.96 -10.63 -5.41
N MET A 102 -16.81 -11.21 -5.07
CA MET A 102 -16.11 -12.22 -5.86
C MET A 102 -15.18 -13.05 -4.98
N VAL A 103 -14.75 -14.19 -5.51
CA VAL A 103 -13.66 -14.99 -4.93
C VAL A 103 -12.39 -14.70 -5.74
N PRO A 104 -11.40 -14.00 -5.17
CA PRO A 104 -10.18 -13.67 -5.88
C PRO A 104 -9.28 -14.89 -6.06
N ASP A 105 -8.39 -14.82 -7.04
CA ASP A 105 -7.32 -15.80 -7.19
C ASP A 105 -6.39 -15.75 -5.98
N MET A 106 -6.02 -16.92 -5.48
CA MET A 106 -5.15 -17.05 -4.32
C MET A 106 -3.74 -17.48 -4.72
N LYS A 107 -2.75 -16.92 -4.02
CA LYS A 107 -1.37 -17.43 -4.01
C LYS A 107 -1.15 -18.16 -2.69
N GLY A 108 -1.14 -19.49 -2.75
CA GLY A 108 -1.13 -20.31 -1.54
C GLY A 108 -2.47 -20.26 -0.81
N THR A 109 -2.44 -20.25 0.54
CA THR A 109 -3.64 -20.38 1.37
C THR A 109 -4.20 -19.07 1.91
N HIS A 110 -3.40 -18.01 1.96
CA HIS A 110 -3.78 -16.77 2.68
C HIS A 110 -3.42 -15.48 1.94
N THR A 111 -2.96 -15.55 0.69
CA THR A 111 -2.54 -14.37 -0.07
C THR A 111 -3.42 -14.22 -1.31
N ILE A 112 -3.98 -13.03 -1.50
CA ILE A 112 -4.82 -12.66 -2.66
C ILE A 112 -3.92 -12.14 -3.78
N LYS A 113 -4.18 -12.54 -5.03
CA LYS A 113 -3.63 -11.88 -6.21
C LYS A 113 -4.53 -10.70 -6.58
N VAL A 114 -4.05 -9.49 -6.38
CA VAL A 114 -4.86 -8.28 -6.59
C VAL A 114 -5.25 -8.05 -8.05
N ASP A 115 -4.49 -8.57 -9.00
CA ASP A 115 -4.81 -8.48 -10.44
C ASP A 115 -6.12 -9.19 -10.78
N SER A 116 -6.48 -10.26 -10.05
CA SER A 116 -7.76 -10.95 -10.23
C SER A 116 -8.95 -10.07 -9.84
N ILE A 117 -8.79 -9.23 -8.82
CA ILE A 117 -9.79 -8.24 -8.41
C ILE A 117 -9.96 -7.21 -9.52
N ARG A 118 -8.86 -6.64 -10.03
CA ARG A 118 -8.91 -5.63 -11.09
C ARG A 118 -9.52 -6.17 -12.39
N SER A 119 -9.22 -7.41 -12.76
CA SER A 119 -9.79 -8.05 -13.95
C SER A 119 -11.28 -8.37 -13.83
N PHE A 120 -11.77 -8.61 -12.61
CA PHE A 120 -13.20 -8.83 -12.35
C PHE A 120 -14.01 -7.53 -12.40
N TYR A 121 -13.52 -6.46 -11.78
CA TYR A 121 -14.16 -5.15 -11.76
C TYR A 121 -13.75 -4.32 -12.97
N THR A 122 -14.26 -4.70 -14.14
CA THR A 122 -14.11 -3.92 -15.36
C THR A 122 -14.98 -2.65 -15.30
N ARG A 123 -14.63 -1.62 -16.07
CA ARG A 123 -15.38 -0.36 -16.13
C ARG A 123 -16.90 -0.55 -16.38
N PRO A 124 -17.37 -1.34 -17.36
CA PRO A 124 -18.81 -1.56 -17.55
C PRO A 124 -19.49 -2.22 -16.34
N ARG A 125 -18.77 -3.06 -15.60
CA ARG A 125 -19.31 -3.70 -14.40
C ARG A 125 -19.45 -2.71 -13.26
N VAL A 126 -18.47 -1.83 -13.07
CA VAL A 126 -18.52 -0.76 -12.08
C VAL A 126 -19.65 0.22 -12.38
N GLU A 127 -19.79 0.63 -13.63
CA GLU A 127 -20.89 1.52 -14.09
C GLU A 127 -22.29 0.89 -13.92
N ALA A 128 -22.39 -0.44 -13.93
CA ALA A 128 -23.65 -1.15 -13.70
C ALA A 128 -24.00 -1.36 -12.23
N THR A 129 -23.08 -1.03 -11.31
CA THR A 129 -23.27 -1.19 -9.87
C THR A 129 -24.21 -0.10 -9.33
N THR A 130 -25.33 -0.50 -8.74
CA THR A 130 -26.37 0.44 -8.30
C THR A 130 -26.86 0.19 -6.86
N SER A 131 -26.65 -1.00 -6.31
CA SER A 131 -27.05 -1.28 -4.94
C SER A 131 -25.97 -0.87 -3.93
N GLY A 132 -26.35 -0.37 -2.75
CA GLY A 132 -25.40 0.02 -1.70
C GLY A 132 -24.44 -1.12 -1.31
N ALA A 133 -24.95 -2.36 -1.20
CA ALA A 133 -24.11 -3.51 -0.87
C ALA A 133 -23.07 -3.83 -1.96
N GLU A 134 -23.41 -3.63 -3.24
CA GLU A 134 -22.46 -3.81 -4.36
C GLU A 134 -21.46 -2.65 -4.40
N ILE A 135 -21.88 -1.42 -4.12
CA ILE A 135 -20.98 -0.26 -3.98
C ILE A 135 -19.94 -0.55 -2.90
N ASP A 136 -20.36 -0.99 -1.71
CA ASP A 136 -19.46 -1.40 -0.63
C ASP A 136 -18.45 -2.46 -1.06
N GLN A 137 -18.87 -3.44 -1.87
CA GLN A 137 -18.00 -4.48 -2.40
C GLN A 137 -16.94 -3.90 -3.34
N VAL A 138 -17.34 -2.98 -4.23
CA VAL A 138 -16.41 -2.32 -5.17
C VAL A 138 -15.42 -1.44 -4.41
N VAL A 139 -15.87 -0.65 -3.42
CA VAL A 139 -15.00 0.18 -2.58
C VAL A 139 -13.97 -0.70 -1.87
N ARG A 140 -14.43 -1.77 -1.23
CA ARG A 140 -13.57 -2.73 -0.51
C ARG A 140 -12.57 -3.40 -1.43
N ALA A 141 -13.01 -3.83 -2.61
CA ALA A 141 -12.16 -4.42 -3.64
C ALA A 141 -11.11 -3.43 -4.15
N PHE A 142 -11.50 -2.17 -4.37
CA PHE A 142 -10.58 -1.10 -4.76
C PHE A 142 -9.53 -0.83 -3.68
N LEU A 143 -9.93 -0.74 -2.39
CA LEU A 143 -9.00 -0.55 -1.29
C LEU A 143 -8.01 -1.72 -1.17
N VAL A 144 -8.47 -2.98 -1.28
CA VAL A 144 -7.57 -4.14 -1.31
C VAL A 144 -6.56 -4.03 -2.45
N TYR A 145 -7.01 -3.63 -3.63
CA TYR A 145 -6.13 -3.42 -4.78
C TYR A 145 -5.12 -2.29 -4.52
N LEU A 146 -5.58 -1.15 -3.98
CA LEU A 146 -4.74 0.00 -3.64
C LEU A 146 -3.66 -0.37 -2.61
N LEU A 147 -4.07 -1.03 -1.53
CA LEU A 147 -3.17 -1.49 -0.48
C LEU A 147 -2.11 -2.46 -1.03
N GLY A 148 -2.53 -3.44 -1.83
CA GLY A 148 -1.63 -4.48 -2.35
C GLY A 148 -0.76 -4.05 -3.52
N THR A 149 -1.13 -3.00 -4.27
CA THR A 149 -0.33 -2.51 -5.41
C THR A 149 0.49 -1.27 -5.09
N ARG A 150 0.15 -0.55 -4.01
CA ARG A 150 0.77 0.74 -3.68
C ARG A 150 1.35 0.76 -2.28
N LEU A 151 0.49 0.76 -1.25
CA LEU A 151 0.91 1.05 0.11
C LEU A 151 1.75 -0.10 0.73
N PHE A 152 1.30 -1.34 0.53
CA PHE A 152 1.96 -2.57 0.99
C PHE A 152 2.43 -3.43 -0.18
N ALA A 153 2.77 -2.77 -1.30
CA ALA A 153 3.15 -3.46 -2.52
C ALA A 153 4.29 -4.45 -2.28
N ASP A 154 4.16 -5.62 -2.89
CA ASP A 154 5.22 -6.58 -3.07
C ASP A 154 5.52 -6.76 -4.58
N THR A 155 6.55 -7.50 -4.92
CA THR A 155 6.93 -7.75 -6.31
C THR A 155 5.97 -8.70 -7.04
N THR A 156 4.98 -9.27 -6.34
CA THR A 156 4.07 -10.28 -6.87
C THR A 156 2.64 -9.77 -7.04
N SER A 157 2.39 -8.47 -6.82
CA SER A 157 1.06 -7.85 -6.83
C SER A 157 0.06 -8.68 -6.01
N SER A 158 0.44 -8.97 -4.78
CA SER A 158 -0.36 -9.79 -3.87
C SER A 158 -0.45 -9.17 -2.48
N ILE A 159 -1.51 -9.50 -1.74
CA ILE A 159 -1.76 -9.00 -0.40
C ILE A 159 -2.31 -10.11 0.50
N ASP A 160 -1.95 -10.09 1.78
CA ASP A 160 -2.45 -11.07 2.74
C ASP A 160 -3.94 -10.86 3.05
N LEU A 161 -4.68 -11.96 3.25
CA LEU A 161 -6.10 -11.94 3.62
C LEU A 161 -6.40 -11.18 4.92
N MET A 162 -5.43 -11.04 5.82
CA MET A 162 -5.62 -10.28 7.05
C MET A 162 -6.01 -8.81 6.79
N PHE A 163 -5.64 -8.25 5.62
CA PHE A 163 -6.02 -6.90 5.22
C PHE A 163 -7.52 -6.73 4.89
N LEU A 164 -8.27 -7.83 4.71
CA LEU A 164 -9.72 -7.75 4.59
C LEU A 164 -10.43 -7.45 5.91
N MET A 165 -9.81 -7.75 7.03
CA MET A 165 -10.44 -7.58 8.34
C MET A 165 -10.69 -6.11 8.70
N PRO A 166 -9.70 -5.20 8.59
CA PRO A 166 -9.95 -3.78 8.84
C PRO A 166 -10.87 -3.13 7.80
N LEU A 167 -11.02 -3.72 6.61
CA LEU A 167 -11.92 -3.22 5.56
C LEU A 167 -13.35 -3.77 5.68
N ARG A 168 -13.65 -4.59 6.68
CA ARG A 168 -14.99 -5.18 6.87
C ARG A 168 -16.06 -4.11 7.08
N ASP A 169 -15.72 -3.10 7.87
CA ASP A 169 -16.58 -1.96 8.20
C ASP A 169 -15.95 -0.71 7.60
N LEU A 170 -16.53 -0.21 6.50
CA LEU A 170 -15.98 0.90 5.75
C LEU A 170 -16.03 2.22 6.52
N ASP A 171 -16.99 2.39 7.42
CA ASP A 171 -17.14 3.58 8.25
C ASP A 171 -15.97 3.75 9.25
N LEU A 172 -15.31 2.64 9.60
CA LEU A 172 -14.19 2.66 10.53
C LEU A 172 -12.83 2.78 9.84
N VAL A 173 -12.75 2.56 8.52
CA VAL A 173 -11.47 2.52 7.79
C VAL A 173 -10.68 3.80 7.98
N GLY A 174 -11.34 4.96 7.90
CA GLY A 174 -10.69 6.27 8.07
C GLY A 174 -10.21 6.57 9.49
N THR A 175 -10.62 5.78 10.49
CA THR A 175 -10.20 5.96 11.89
C THR A 175 -8.88 5.27 12.21
N TYR A 176 -8.42 4.35 11.36
CA TYR A 176 -7.23 3.55 11.61
C TYR A 176 -5.94 4.25 11.22
N ASP A 177 -4.87 3.98 11.98
CA ASP A 177 -3.51 4.49 11.70
C ASP A 177 -2.83 3.72 10.57
N TRP A 178 -3.31 3.92 9.34
CA TRP A 178 -2.71 3.33 8.14
C TRP A 178 -1.32 3.89 7.82
N GLY A 179 -1.08 5.15 8.16
CA GLY A 179 0.21 5.79 7.92
C GLY A 179 1.33 5.14 8.71
N SER A 180 1.16 4.98 10.03
CA SER A 180 2.17 4.28 10.85
C SER A 180 2.31 2.82 10.47
N CYS A 181 1.22 2.14 10.09
CA CYS A 181 1.27 0.77 9.60
C CYS A 181 2.13 0.66 8.32
N ALA A 182 1.92 1.58 7.37
CA ALA A 182 2.68 1.61 6.12
C ALA A 182 4.16 1.95 6.34
N LEU A 183 4.45 2.89 7.24
CA LEU A 183 5.82 3.24 7.60
C LEU A 183 6.56 2.07 8.26
N ALA A 184 5.90 1.36 9.19
CA ALA A 184 6.45 0.17 9.83
C ALA A 184 6.74 -0.95 8.81
N TYR A 185 5.84 -1.14 7.84
CA TYR A 185 6.03 -2.10 6.76
C TYR A 185 7.21 -1.72 5.86
N LEU A 186 7.36 -0.44 5.54
CA LEU A 186 8.49 0.08 4.77
C LEU A 186 9.82 -0.12 5.52
N TYR A 187 9.87 0.20 6.82
CA TYR A 187 11.05 -0.01 7.66
C TYR A 187 11.47 -1.48 7.69
N ARG A 188 10.50 -2.38 7.91
CA ARG A 188 10.75 -3.81 7.86
C ARG A 188 11.34 -4.24 6.51
N SER A 189 10.82 -3.72 5.40
CA SER A 189 11.34 -4.01 4.07
C SER A 189 12.79 -3.53 3.90
N MET A 190 13.13 -2.33 4.43
CA MET A 190 14.49 -1.81 4.43
C MET A 190 15.44 -2.70 5.24
N ASP A 191 15.03 -3.13 6.43
CA ASP A 191 15.82 -4.03 7.28
C ASP A 191 16.06 -5.39 6.60
N GLU A 192 15.03 -5.95 5.96
CA GLU A 192 15.15 -7.22 5.23
C GLU A 192 16.11 -7.09 4.04
N LEU A 193 16.12 -5.96 3.33
CA LEU A 193 17.03 -5.68 2.23
C LEU A 193 18.49 -5.65 2.69
N VAL A 194 18.80 -4.94 3.78
CA VAL A 194 20.15 -4.88 4.34
C VAL A 194 20.62 -6.26 4.82
N ARG A 195 19.69 -7.11 5.28
CA ARG A 195 19.98 -8.49 5.66
C ARG A 195 20.05 -9.47 4.48
N GLY A 196 19.96 -8.98 3.24
CA GLY A 196 20.18 -9.75 2.01
C GLY A 196 18.91 -10.17 1.27
N ALA A 197 17.74 -9.64 1.63
CA ALA A 197 16.55 -9.78 0.79
C ALA A 197 16.78 -9.10 -0.57
N LYS A 198 16.14 -9.63 -1.62
CA LYS A 198 16.35 -9.14 -2.99
C LYS A 198 15.21 -8.26 -3.50
N GLN A 199 14.17 -8.06 -2.70
CA GLN A 199 12.91 -7.48 -3.15
C GLN A 199 12.57 -6.27 -2.30
N PHE A 200 12.21 -5.18 -3.00
CA PHE A 200 11.65 -3.99 -2.37
C PHE A 200 10.16 -4.19 -2.14
N CYS A 201 9.71 -4.03 -0.90
CA CYS A 201 8.30 -4.10 -0.53
C CYS A 201 7.86 -2.79 0.15
N GLY A 202 6.58 -2.41 0.00
CA GLY A 202 6.04 -1.17 0.53
C GLY A 202 6.11 0.00 -0.44
N PHE A 203 5.71 1.18 0.02
CA PHE A 203 5.61 2.38 -0.82
C PHE A 203 6.97 3.11 -0.96
N TRP A 204 7.88 2.50 -1.70
CA TRP A 204 9.25 3.02 -1.94
C TRP A 204 9.29 4.39 -2.61
N HIS A 205 8.23 4.76 -3.33
CA HIS A 205 8.15 6.09 -3.93
C HIS A 205 8.24 7.20 -2.88
N SER A 206 7.72 6.97 -1.67
CA SER A 206 7.82 7.93 -0.56
C SER A 206 9.28 8.23 -0.18
N VAL A 207 10.15 7.23 -0.21
CA VAL A 207 11.59 7.42 0.07
C VAL A 207 12.23 8.32 -0.98
N LEU A 208 11.92 8.09 -2.27
CA LEU A 208 12.45 8.91 -3.36
C LEU A 208 11.95 10.36 -3.29
N VAL A 209 10.66 10.55 -3.02
CA VAL A 209 10.05 11.88 -2.86
C VAL A 209 10.65 12.60 -1.66
N PHE A 210 10.76 11.92 -0.52
CA PHE A 210 11.36 12.48 0.69
C PHE A 210 12.82 12.94 0.47
N LEU A 211 13.56 12.20 -0.36
CA LEU A 211 14.96 12.52 -0.67
C LEU A 211 15.13 13.57 -1.78
N SER A 212 14.09 13.81 -2.59
CA SER A 212 14.17 14.70 -3.73
C SER A 212 14.62 16.15 -3.41
N PRO A 213 14.23 16.78 -2.26
CA PRO A 213 14.75 18.09 -1.86
C PRO A 213 16.25 18.07 -1.52
N PHE A 214 16.79 16.90 -1.24
CA PHE A 214 18.21 16.68 -1.02
C PHE A 214 18.93 16.26 -2.32
N ALA A 215 18.47 16.73 -3.49
CA ALA A 215 18.93 16.36 -4.83
C ALA A 215 20.44 16.57 -5.08
N TYR A 216 21.13 17.31 -4.21
CA TYR A 216 22.60 17.20 -4.08
C TYR A 216 23.06 15.78 -3.74
N ILE A 217 22.15 14.90 -3.35
CA ILE A 217 22.39 13.47 -3.13
C ILE A 217 22.68 12.75 -4.47
N SER A 218 22.07 13.18 -5.59
CA SER A 218 22.43 12.59 -6.91
C SER A 218 23.87 12.87 -7.27
N ASP A 219 24.36 14.08 -6.97
CA ASP A 219 25.77 14.41 -7.17
C ASP A 219 26.66 13.72 -6.11
N LEU A 220 26.16 13.54 -4.91
CA LEU A 220 26.84 12.79 -3.85
C LEU A 220 26.87 11.29 -4.16
N ILE A 221 25.79 10.71 -4.65
CA ILE A 221 25.74 9.33 -5.13
C ILE A 221 26.64 9.16 -6.35
N SER A 222 26.62 10.10 -7.30
CA SER A 222 27.51 10.09 -8.49
C SER A 222 28.99 10.32 -8.14
N SER A 223 29.29 10.92 -7.00
CA SER A 223 30.67 11.13 -6.52
C SER A 223 31.21 9.95 -5.68
N LEU A 224 30.37 8.95 -5.39
CA LEU A 224 30.74 7.75 -4.64
C LEU A 224 31.04 6.55 -5.54
N PHE A 225 30.90 6.74 -6.87
CA PHE A 225 31.30 5.82 -7.93
C PHE A 225 32.26 6.52 -8.90
#